data_4d66a5ad92274abe1ad40b0759f80091
#
_entry.id   4d66a5ad92274abe1ad40b0759f80091
#
_cell.length_a   1.000
_cell.length_b   1.000
_cell.length_c   1.000
_cell.angle_alpha   90.00
_cell.angle_beta   90.00
_cell.angle_gamma   90.00
#
_symmetry.space_group_name_H-M   'P 1'
#
loop_
_entity.id
_entity.type
_entity.pdbx_description
1 polymer ?
#
loop_
_entity_poly.entity_id
_entity_poly.type
_entity_poly.pdbx_seq_one_letter_code
_entity_poly.pdbx_strand_id
1 'polypeptide(L)'
;MHYVDPVIKNFLRTNQPEDREGYLRLDQNENPDGVPKWLFKKAMKRITPSYLSLYPEEIRFTTKYAGLLGLEYENVTLTDGSVVAMGYAVKVFGEPGKKLLCVTPTFGMYKVYADMQQMETEFIHYEGDYTFDIDRLIERIDLRTGIVSLVNPSMPIGNVYPQQDIERVVEKARSVNALVIIDEAYHYFYEKNSLALVQKYDNVVILRTFSKFLSIPGLRMGAVISTKENVQYIKNYKPHYTVNGAALAFGEAIVDNFDRIHAELKKSFEGGRQFLLNALDDAAYSYIPTEGCFICIRPKHRTAEEITAALKERGILIFCGKGDSAGFLRVTIWNKRHMKQFMDALKEVDR
;
A
#
# COMPACT_ATOMS: atom_id res chain seq x y z
N MET A 1 -3.64 11.49 -38.02
CA MET A 1 -3.56 10.66 -36.80
C MET A 1 -3.26 11.62 -35.67
N HIS A 2 -4.05 11.62 -34.59
CA HIS A 2 -3.80 12.50 -33.43
C HIS A 2 -2.55 12.05 -32.63
N TYR A 3 -1.99 12.95 -31.86
CA TYR A 3 -0.86 12.64 -30.97
C TYR A 3 -1.30 11.72 -29.83
N VAL A 4 -0.48 10.73 -29.51
CA VAL A 4 -0.54 9.90 -28.29
C VAL A 4 0.87 9.86 -27.72
N ASP A 5 0.99 10.11 -26.41
CA ASP A 5 2.28 10.02 -25.73
C ASP A 5 2.92 8.64 -25.96
N PRO A 6 4.19 8.57 -26.40
CA PRO A 6 4.88 7.32 -26.72
C PRO A 6 4.91 6.33 -25.54
N VAL A 7 5.05 6.81 -24.31
CA VAL A 7 5.03 5.96 -23.11
C VAL A 7 3.66 5.28 -22.98
N ILE A 8 2.59 6.06 -23.09
CA ILE A 8 1.21 5.56 -22.97
C ILE A 8 0.88 4.62 -24.11
N LYS A 9 1.30 4.94 -25.34
CA LYS A 9 1.06 4.13 -26.52
C LYS A 9 1.65 2.72 -26.42
N ASN A 10 2.81 2.60 -25.77
CA ASN A 10 3.53 1.33 -25.65
C ASN A 10 3.27 0.62 -24.31
N PHE A 11 2.47 1.22 -23.42
CA PHE A 11 2.20 0.67 -22.10
C PHE A 11 1.02 -0.32 -22.17
N LEU A 12 1.32 -1.61 -21.95
CA LEU A 12 0.30 -2.66 -21.86
C LEU A 12 -0.09 -2.88 -20.41
N ARG A 13 -1.31 -2.50 -20.03
CA ARG A 13 -1.90 -2.87 -18.76
C ARG A 13 -2.45 -4.28 -18.81
N THR A 14 -2.13 -5.09 -17.83
CA THR A 14 -2.82 -6.36 -17.61
C THR A 14 -4.24 -6.09 -17.11
N ASN A 15 -5.21 -6.88 -17.59
CA ASN A 15 -6.57 -6.81 -17.08
C ASN A 15 -6.60 -7.12 -15.58
N GLN A 16 -7.45 -6.39 -14.87
CA GLN A 16 -7.70 -6.69 -13.47
C GLN A 16 -8.55 -7.97 -13.37
N PRO A 17 -8.38 -8.77 -12.31
CA PRO A 17 -9.26 -9.89 -12.06
C PRO A 17 -10.71 -9.41 -11.94
N GLU A 18 -11.62 -10.11 -12.60
CA GLU A 18 -13.07 -9.90 -12.53
C GLU A 18 -13.73 -11.06 -11.78
N ASP A 19 -15.02 -10.93 -11.48
CA ASP A 19 -15.84 -11.97 -10.84
C ASP A 19 -15.25 -12.55 -9.54
N ARG A 20 -14.68 -11.68 -8.69
CA ARG A 20 -14.08 -12.07 -7.40
C ARG A 20 -15.10 -12.21 -6.27
N GLU A 21 -16.35 -11.89 -6.53
CA GLU A 21 -17.44 -12.08 -5.57
C GLU A 21 -17.71 -13.57 -5.34
N GLY A 22 -17.95 -13.96 -4.12
CA GLY A 22 -18.14 -15.38 -3.75
C GLY A 22 -16.86 -16.16 -3.45
N TYR A 23 -15.68 -15.63 -3.78
CA TYR A 23 -14.39 -16.22 -3.40
C TYR A 23 -13.90 -15.76 -2.03
N LEU A 24 -13.13 -16.60 -1.35
CA LEU A 24 -12.22 -16.15 -0.30
C LEU A 24 -11.05 -15.40 -0.96
N ARG A 25 -11.06 -14.06 -0.87
CA ARG A 25 -10.10 -13.17 -1.56
C ARG A 25 -8.86 -12.94 -0.71
N LEU A 26 -7.78 -13.66 -1.04
CA LEU A 26 -6.47 -13.52 -0.39
C LEU A 26 -5.38 -13.06 -1.38
N ASP A 27 -5.76 -12.44 -2.49
CA ASP A 27 -4.90 -12.09 -3.63
C ASP A 27 -4.48 -10.61 -3.66
N GLN A 28 -5.29 -9.66 -3.16
CA GLN A 28 -5.06 -8.22 -3.30
C GLN A 28 -4.82 -7.48 -1.96
N ASN A 29 -4.47 -8.21 -0.90
CA ASN A 29 -4.21 -7.63 0.43
C ASN A 29 -5.42 -6.85 0.97
N GLU A 30 -6.62 -7.39 0.75
CA GLU A 30 -7.90 -6.87 1.22
C GLU A 30 -8.33 -7.60 2.49
N ASN A 31 -9.17 -6.94 3.30
CA ASN A 31 -9.89 -7.63 4.36
C ASN A 31 -11.05 -8.47 3.77
N PRO A 32 -11.02 -9.81 3.82
CA PRO A 32 -12.08 -10.64 3.25
C PRO A 32 -13.43 -10.51 3.97
N ASP A 33 -13.44 -10.11 5.25
CA ASP A 33 -14.67 -9.90 6.02
C ASP A 33 -15.31 -8.52 5.74
N GLY A 34 -14.55 -7.60 5.12
CA GLY A 34 -14.98 -6.22 4.93
C GLY A 34 -14.97 -5.41 6.24
N VAL A 35 -15.67 -4.28 6.25
CA VAL A 35 -15.77 -3.43 7.43
C VAL A 35 -16.71 -4.03 8.48
N PRO A 36 -16.45 -3.82 9.80
CA PRO A 36 -17.36 -4.26 10.85
C PRO A 36 -18.80 -3.74 10.63
N LYS A 37 -19.80 -4.60 10.83
CA LYS A 37 -21.22 -4.26 10.59
C LYS A 37 -21.68 -3.02 11.35
N TRP A 38 -21.19 -2.80 12.57
CA TRP A 38 -21.55 -1.62 13.36
C TRP A 38 -20.99 -0.33 12.71
N LEU A 39 -19.77 -0.38 12.17
CA LEU A 39 -19.16 0.76 11.48
C LEU A 39 -19.91 1.06 10.17
N PHE A 40 -20.21 0.01 9.38
CA PHE A 40 -21.03 0.15 8.18
C PHE A 40 -22.36 0.86 8.48
N LYS A 41 -23.11 0.38 9.48
CA LYS A 41 -24.37 1.02 9.89
C LYS A 41 -24.19 2.48 10.31
N LYS A 42 -23.08 2.80 10.97
CA LYS A 42 -22.78 4.18 11.43
C LYS A 42 -22.47 5.10 10.24
N ALA A 43 -21.67 4.66 9.29
CA ALA A 43 -21.36 5.42 8.09
C ALA A 43 -22.60 5.63 7.20
N MET A 44 -23.40 4.57 6.99
CA MET A 44 -24.62 4.63 6.18
C MET A 44 -25.67 5.61 6.71
N LYS A 45 -25.72 5.90 8.02
CA LYS A 45 -26.63 6.92 8.57
C LYS A 45 -26.34 8.34 8.04
N ARG A 46 -25.15 8.60 7.54
CA ARG A 46 -24.76 9.90 6.96
C ARG A 46 -25.10 9.99 5.48
N ILE A 47 -25.21 8.85 4.79
CA ILE A 47 -25.44 8.79 3.35
C ILE A 47 -26.95 8.88 3.10
N THR A 48 -27.44 10.11 2.96
CA THR A 48 -28.83 10.42 2.59
C THR A 48 -28.90 10.82 1.12
N PRO A 49 -30.10 10.85 0.49
CA PRO A 49 -30.26 11.40 -0.86
C PRO A 49 -29.70 12.81 -1.01
N SER A 50 -29.95 13.70 -0.04
CA SER A 50 -29.39 15.05 -0.02
C SER A 50 -27.86 15.06 0.07
N TYR A 51 -27.26 14.20 0.90
CA TYR A 51 -25.81 14.06 1.02
C TYR A 51 -25.15 13.64 -0.32
N LEU A 52 -25.79 12.74 -1.06
CA LEU A 52 -25.30 12.29 -2.36
C LEU A 52 -25.42 13.34 -3.48
N SER A 53 -26.26 14.37 -3.29
CA SER A 53 -26.42 15.46 -4.26
C SER A 53 -25.48 16.65 -4.02
N LEU A 54 -24.67 16.62 -2.96
CA LEU A 54 -23.69 17.65 -2.64
C LEU A 54 -22.30 17.25 -3.18
N TYR A 55 -21.53 18.23 -3.63
CA TYR A 55 -20.10 18.01 -3.83
C TYR A 55 -19.42 17.65 -2.51
N PRO A 56 -18.47 16.70 -2.50
CA PRO A 56 -17.83 16.25 -1.26
C PRO A 56 -17.03 17.39 -0.59
N GLU A 57 -17.27 17.61 0.70
CA GLU A 57 -16.55 18.60 1.51
C GLU A 57 -15.46 17.92 2.33
N GLU A 58 -14.21 17.99 1.83
CA GLU A 58 -13.06 17.29 2.42
C GLU A 58 -12.56 17.89 3.75
N ILE A 59 -12.81 19.20 4.02
CA ILE A 59 -12.17 19.96 5.11
C ILE A 59 -12.43 19.29 6.47
N ARG A 60 -13.70 18.99 6.76
CA ARG A 60 -14.08 18.43 8.05
C ARG A 60 -13.39 17.10 8.34
N PHE A 61 -13.38 16.19 7.37
CA PHE A 61 -12.73 14.90 7.52
C PHE A 61 -11.21 15.07 7.60
N THR A 62 -10.61 15.87 6.71
CA THR A 62 -9.16 16.10 6.68
C THR A 62 -8.64 16.67 7.99
N THR A 63 -9.39 17.64 8.59
CA THR A 63 -9.04 18.22 9.91
C THR A 63 -9.05 17.15 11.01
N LYS A 64 -10.07 16.29 11.05
CA LYS A 64 -10.14 15.20 12.02
C LYS A 64 -9.02 14.18 11.83
N TYR A 65 -8.74 13.83 10.58
CA TYR A 65 -7.70 12.86 10.27
C TYR A 65 -6.30 13.42 10.58
N ALA A 66 -6.02 14.66 10.23
CA ALA A 66 -4.79 15.33 10.63
C ALA A 66 -4.63 15.36 12.15
N GLY A 67 -5.68 15.73 12.89
CA GLY A 67 -5.69 15.69 14.36
C GLY A 67 -5.40 14.30 14.94
N LEU A 68 -5.95 13.23 14.34
CA LEU A 68 -5.63 11.84 14.73
C LEU A 68 -4.14 11.51 14.53
N LEU A 69 -3.49 12.15 13.55
CA LEU A 69 -2.07 11.97 13.24
C LEU A 69 -1.14 12.89 14.07
N GLY A 70 -1.69 13.78 14.90
CA GLY A 70 -0.91 14.82 15.62
C GLY A 70 -0.38 15.92 14.71
N LEU A 71 -1.07 16.18 13.58
CA LEU A 71 -0.69 17.14 12.55
C LEU A 71 -1.79 18.20 12.34
N GLU A 72 -1.48 19.25 11.60
CA GLU A 72 -2.44 20.27 11.18
C GLU A 72 -3.11 19.91 9.85
N TYR A 73 -4.28 20.49 9.57
CA TYR A 73 -5.03 20.30 8.33
C TYR A 73 -4.17 20.51 7.07
N GLU A 74 -3.29 21.51 7.10
CA GLU A 74 -2.42 21.89 5.99
C GLU A 74 -1.36 20.83 5.67
N ASN A 75 -1.06 19.93 6.61
CA ASN A 75 -0.11 18.83 6.40
C ASN A 75 -0.70 17.64 5.64
N VAL A 76 -2.01 17.65 5.35
CA VAL A 76 -2.72 16.50 4.78
C VAL A 76 -3.54 16.92 3.57
N THR A 77 -3.50 16.13 2.49
CA THR A 77 -4.48 16.18 1.40
C THR A 77 -4.97 14.79 1.05
N LEU A 78 -6.28 14.67 0.82
CA LEU A 78 -6.91 13.40 0.46
C LEU A 78 -6.76 13.11 -1.04
N THR A 79 -6.81 11.84 -1.39
CA THR A 79 -6.70 11.35 -2.77
C THR A 79 -7.58 10.12 -3.01
N ASP A 80 -7.82 9.76 -4.26
CA ASP A 80 -8.57 8.56 -4.68
C ASP A 80 -7.76 7.27 -4.48
N GLY A 81 -7.25 7.08 -3.26
CA GLY A 81 -6.34 6.01 -2.87
C GLY A 81 -4.87 6.40 -3.04
N SER A 82 -3.97 5.66 -2.36
CA SER A 82 -2.53 5.94 -2.34
C SER A 82 -1.86 5.79 -3.71
N VAL A 83 -2.42 5.01 -4.63
CA VAL A 83 -1.89 4.91 -6.01
C VAL A 83 -2.01 6.24 -6.75
N VAL A 84 -3.12 6.95 -6.60
CA VAL A 84 -3.31 8.30 -7.17
C VAL A 84 -2.41 9.30 -6.44
N ALA A 85 -2.29 9.19 -5.11
CA ALA A 85 -1.35 9.99 -4.32
C ALA A 85 0.09 9.88 -4.82
N MET A 86 0.53 8.63 -5.12
CA MET A 86 1.84 8.37 -5.71
C MET A 86 2.01 9.08 -7.06
N GLY A 87 1.00 8.99 -7.94
CA GLY A 87 1.01 9.68 -9.23
C GLY A 87 1.13 11.19 -9.07
N TYR A 88 0.43 11.79 -8.13
CA TYR A 88 0.54 13.22 -7.84
C TYR A 88 1.92 13.59 -7.30
N ALA A 89 2.48 12.80 -6.37
CA ALA A 89 3.81 13.06 -5.83
C ALA A 89 4.89 12.99 -6.92
N VAL A 90 4.86 11.94 -7.77
CA VAL A 90 5.81 11.83 -8.87
C VAL A 90 5.61 12.95 -9.90
N LYS A 91 4.37 13.34 -10.19
CA LYS A 91 4.08 14.42 -11.16
C LYS A 91 4.54 15.78 -10.68
N VAL A 92 4.35 16.09 -9.40
CA VAL A 92 4.65 17.40 -8.81
C VAL A 92 6.14 17.56 -8.53
N PHE A 93 6.80 16.50 -8.06
CA PHE A 93 8.19 16.58 -7.58
C PHE A 93 9.19 15.85 -8.48
N GLY A 94 8.73 15.06 -9.45
CA GLY A 94 9.59 14.36 -10.38
C GLY A 94 10.11 15.28 -11.48
N GLU A 95 11.42 15.44 -11.53
CA GLU A 95 12.09 16.21 -12.59
C GLU A 95 12.40 15.30 -13.78
N PRO A 96 11.93 15.63 -15.02
CA PRO A 96 12.28 14.85 -16.21
C PRO A 96 13.78 14.69 -16.40
N GLY A 97 14.23 13.49 -16.75
CA GLY A 97 15.65 13.16 -16.94
C GLY A 97 16.42 12.81 -15.66
N LYS A 98 15.85 13.04 -14.47
CA LYS A 98 16.41 12.54 -13.21
C LYS A 98 15.96 11.13 -12.89
N LYS A 99 16.61 10.52 -11.89
CA LYS A 99 16.31 9.14 -11.45
C LYS A 99 15.23 9.11 -10.38
N LEU A 100 14.37 8.08 -10.47
CA LEU A 100 13.58 7.58 -9.37
C LEU A 100 14.22 6.27 -8.89
N LEU A 101 14.71 6.24 -7.64
CA LEU A 101 15.31 5.06 -7.03
C LEU A 101 14.25 4.24 -6.29
N CYS A 102 14.20 2.93 -6.54
CA CYS A 102 13.31 1.99 -5.87
C CYS A 102 14.06 0.75 -5.40
N VAL A 103 13.76 0.25 -4.21
CA VAL A 103 14.14 -1.12 -3.82
C VAL A 103 13.15 -2.09 -4.46
N THR A 104 13.64 -3.14 -5.14
CA THR A 104 12.80 -4.10 -5.88
C THR A 104 13.01 -5.54 -5.40
N PRO A 105 11.95 -6.40 -5.41
CA PRO A 105 10.61 -6.18 -5.95
C PRO A 105 9.80 -5.16 -5.15
N THR A 106 9.06 -4.30 -5.87
CA THR A 106 8.21 -3.25 -5.30
C THR A 106 6.89 -3.13 -6.07
N PHE A 107 6.05 -2.17 -5.66
CA PHE A 107 4.80 -1.90 -6.34
C PHE A 107 5.06 -1.26 -7.72
N GLY A 108 4.69 -1.96 -8.79
CA GLY A 108 5.06 -1.61 -10.18
C GLY A 108 4.59 -0.22 -10.66
N MET A 109 3.65 0.43 -9.96
CA MET A 109 3.18 1.77 -10.34
C MET A 109 4.23 2.86 -10.17
N TYR A 110 5.27 2.66 -9.35
CA TYR A 110 6.40 3.60 -9.28
C TYR A 110 7.08 3.77 -10.63
N LYS A 111 7.40 2.63 -11.28
CA LYS A 111 7.98 2.67 -12.63
C LYS A 111 7.04 3.32 -13.64
N VAL A 112 5.76 2.98 -13.59
CA VAL A 112 4.75 3.53 -14.52
C VAL A 112 4.70 5.06 -14.43
N TYR A 113 4.62 5.61 -13.23
CA TYR A 113 4.57 7.05 -13.04
C TYR A 113 5.90 7.73 -13.34
N ALA A 114 7.04 7.09 -13.04
CA ALA A 114 8.36 7.58 -13.44
C ALA A 114 8.49 7.68 -14.96
N ASP A 115 8.10 6.62 -15.69
CA ASP A 115 8.11 6.62 -17.15
C ASP A 115 7.21 7.72 -17.73
N MET A 116 5.98 7.91 -17.19
CA MET A 116 5.06 8.98 -17.57
C MET A 116 5.63 10.38 -17.29
N GLN A 117 6.49 10.52 -16.29
CA GLN A 117 7.17 11.76 -15.94
C GLN A 117 8.53 11.92 -16.65
N GLN A 118 8.89 10.97 -17.52
CA GLN A 118 10.17 10.93 -18.23
C GLN A 118 11.39 10.87 -17.28
N MET A 119 11.22 10.19 -16.15
CA MET A 119 12.29 9.89 -15.20
C MET A 119 12.89 8.50 -15.53
N GLU A 120 14.18 8.34 -15.25
CA GLU A 120 14.85 7.04 -15.29
C GLU A 120 14.52 6.27 -13.99
N THR A 121 14.00 5.04 -14.07
CA THR A 121 13.82 4.21 -12.87
C THR A 121 15.06 3.36 -12.66
N GLU A 122 15.72 3.52 -11.51
CA GLU A 122 16.83 2.68 -11.08
C GLU A 122 16.37 1.75 -9.95
N PHE A 123 16.50 0.44 -10.16
CA PHE A 123 16.12 -0.59 -9.20
C PHE A 123 17.33 -1.11 -8.43
N ILE A 124 17.19 -1.19 -7.10
CA ILE A 124 18.16 -1.81 -6.22
C ILE A 124 17.53 -3.08 -5.66
N HIS A 125 18.11 -4.25 -6.01
CA HIS A 125 17.54 -5.55 -5.67
C HIS A 125 17.83 -5.94 -4.22
N TYR A 126 16.90 -6.67 -3.61
CA TYR A 126 17.15 -7.42 -2.38
C TYR A 126 18.26 -8.42 -2.56
N GLU A 127 18.88 -8.86 -1.46
CA GLU A 127 19.77 -10.02 -1.46
C GLU A 127 18.98 -11.32 -1.75
N GLY A 128 19.69 -12.41 -2.00
CA GLY A 128 19.05 -13.68 -2.36
C GLY A 128 18.14 -14.27 -1.26
N ASP A 129 18.32 -13.85 -0.02
CA ASP A 129 17.48 -14.20 1.13
C ASP A 129 16.38 -13.17 1.43
N TYR A 130 16.20 -12.18 0.56
CA TYR A 130 15.29 -11.05 0.72
C TYR A 130 15.62 -10.10 1.88
N THR A 131 16.85 -10.12 2.40
CA THR A 131 17.37 -9.04 3.24
C THR A 131 17.76 -7.84 2.40
N PHE A 132 17.88 -6.67 3.00
CA PHE A 132 18.25 -5.44 2.33
C PHE A 132 19.17 -4.59 3.18
N ASP A 133 20.36 -4.32 2.66
CA ASP A 133 21.29 -3.35 3.23
C ASP A 133 20.94 -1.95 2.72
N ILE A 134 20.54 -1.06 3.62
CA ILE A 134 20.13 0.30 3.29
C ILE A 134 21.29 1.14 2.74
N ASP A 135 22.54 0.80 3.06
CA ASP A 135 23.71 1.53 2.57
C ASP A 135 23.83 1.42 1.06
N ARG A 136 23.42 0.31 0.46
CA ARG A 136 23.37 0.14 -1.01
C ARG A 136 22.42 1.15 -1.68
N LEU A 137 21.31 1.49 -1.04
CA LEU A 137 20.41 2.54 -1.54
C LEU A 137 21.04 3.92 -1.37
N ILE A 138 21.64 4.18 -0.19
CA ILE A 138 22.26 5.48 0.14
C ILE A 138 23.42 5.79 -0.83
N GLU A 139 24.24 4.81 -1.19
CA GLU A 139 25.35 4.95 -2.14
C GLU A 139 24.89 5.31 -3.56
N ARG A 140 23.66 4.92 -3.94
CA ARG A 140 23.09 5.24 -5.26
C ARG A 140 22.42 6.62 -5.33
N ILE A 141 22.26 7.31 -4.20
CA ILE A 141 21.70 8.68 -4.16
C ILE A 141 22.80 9.69 -4.54
N ASP A 142 22.63 10.31 -5.70
CA ASP A 142 23.54 11.29 -6.29
C ASP A 142 22.77 12.51 -6.85
N LEU A 143 23.49 13.45 -7.49
CA LEU A 143 22.91 14.67 -8.08
C LEU A 143 21.89 14.40 -9.22
N ARG A 144 21.86 13.19 -9.78
CA ARG A 144 20.86 12.75 -10.76
C ARG A 144 19.58 12.24 -10.10
N THR A 145 19.59 12.00 -8.80
CA THR A 145 18.41 11.50 -8.08
C THR A 145 17.39 12.63 -7.91
N GLY A 146 16.16 12.41 -8.38
CA GLY A 146 15.04 13.31 -8.15
C GLY A 146 14.10 12.79 -7.05
N ILE A 147 13.85 11.48 -7.04
CA ILE A 147 12.96 10.83 -6.07
C ILE A 147 13.60 9.53 -5.58
N VAL A 148 13.47 9.25 -4.28
CA VAL A 148 13.69 7.94 -3.66
C VAL A 148 12.36 7.42 -3.15
N SER A 149 11.97 6.18 -3.47
CA SER A 149 10.75 5.56 -2.94
C SER A 149 11.07 4.43 -1.97
N LEU A 150 10.51 4.51 -0.76
CA LEU A 150 10.58 3.49 0.28
C LEU A 150 9.16 3.02 0.59
N VAL A 151 8.84 1.75 0.31
CA VAL A 151 7.58 1.13 0.72
C VAL A 151 7.80 0.45 2.07
N ASN A 152 7.13 0.89 3.13
CA ASN A 152 7.40 0.43 4.50
C ASN A 152 6.11 0.20 5.31
N PRO A 153 5.73 -1.06 5.58
CA PRO A 153 6.30 -2.33 5.13
C PRO A 153 6.33 -2.51 3.61
N SER A 154 7.39 -3.15 3.09
CA SER A 154 7.58 -3.34 1.65
C SER A 154 6.55 -4.30 1.04
N MET A 155 6.26 -4.16 -0.25
CA MET A 155 5.37 -5.07 -0.98
C MET A 155 6.08 -5.46 -2.29
N PRO A 156 6.22 -6.75 -2.61
CA PRO A 156 5.50 -7.91 -2.08
C PRO A 156 6.20 -8.68 -0.95
N ILE A 157 7.33 -8.24 -0.43
CA ILE A 157 8.16 -9.03 0.51
C ILE A 157 7.66 -8.88 1.96
N GLY A 158 7.34 -7.67 2.40
CA GLY A 158 6.87 -7.38 3.76
C GLY A 158 7.96 -6.98 4.73
N ASN A 159 9.18 -6.76 4.27
CA ASN A 159 10.27 -6.24 5.09
C ASN A 159 9.99 -4.82 5.55
N VAL A 160 10.63 -4.42 6.63
CA VAL A 160 10.57 -3.07 7.17
C VAL A 160 11.97 -2.47 7.28
N TYR A 161 12.06 -1.17 7.05
CA TYR A 161 13.28 -0.42 7.29
C TYR A 161 13.22 0.18 8.69
N PRO A 162 14.31 0.08 9.50
CA PRO A 162 14.41 0.80 10.75
C PRO A 162 14.25 2.31 10.55
N GLN A 163 13.59 3.00 11.50
CA GLN A 163 13.34 4.44 11.36
C GLN A 163 14.62 5.27 11.20
N GLN A 164 15.68 4.87 11.87
CA GLN A 164 16.98 5.54 11.74
C GLN A 164 17.57 5.36 10.33
N ASP A 165 17.34 4.24 9.65
CA ASP A 165 17.81 4.03 8.28
C ASP A 165 16.97 4.82 7.27
N ILE A 166 15.64 4.90 7.48
CA ILE A 166 14.78 5.79 6.69
C ILE A 166 15.27 7.25 6.83
N GLU A 167 15.60 7.69 8.04
CA GLU A 167 16.09 9.02 8.29
C GLU A 167 17.44 9.29 7.58
N ARG A 168 18.39 8.34 7.61
CA ARG A 168 19.64 8.43 6.85
C ARG A 168 19.40 8.61 5.35
N VAL A 169 18.44 7.88 4.78
CA VAL A 169 18.03 8.05 3.38
C VAL A 169 17.47 9.46 3.13
N VAL A 170 16.63 9.96 4.03
CA VAL A 170 16.04 11.31 3.92
C VAL A 170 17.13 12.39 3.96
N GLU A 171 18.08 12.29 4.88
CA GLU A 171 19.20 13.23 4.98
C GLU A 171 20.09 13.21 3.74
N LYS A 172 20.44 12.01 3.25
CA LYS A 172 21.22 11.86 2.03
C LYS A 172 20.48 12.40 0.80
N ALA A 173 19.20 12.11 0.65
CA ALA A 173 18.38 12.63 -0.45
C ALA A 173 18.30 14.17 -0.39
N ARG A 174 18.12 14.73 0.82
CA ARG A 174 18.10 16.19 1.02
C ARG A 174 19.40 16.85 0.57
N SER A 175 20.55 16.23 0.82
CA SER A 175 21.87 16.78 0.43
C SER A 175 22.04 16.94 -1.10
N VAL A 176 21.19 16.30 -1.90
CA VAL A 176 21.20 16.37 -3.37
C VAL A 176 19.89 16.94 -3.94
N ASN A 177 19.05 17.55 -3.10
CA ASN A 177 17.73 18.09 -3.44
C ASN A 177 16.75 17.05 -4.01
N ALA A 178 16.82 15.81 -3.54
CA ALA A 178 15.88 14.75 -3.91
C ALA A 178 14.76 14.58 -2.86
N LEU A 179 13.55 14.27 -3.33
CA LEU A 179 12.40 13.94 -2.49
C LEU A 179 12.46 12.48 -2.05
N VAL A 180 11.97 12.19 -0.84
CA VAL A 180 11.72 10.81 -0.38
C VAL A 180 10.23 10.58 -0.26
N ILE A 181 9.72 9.61 -1.01
CA ILE A 181 8.34 9.10 -0.87
C ILE A 181 8.40 7.88 0.05
N ILE A 182 7.74 7.97 1.20
CA ILE A 182 7.58 6.86 2.14
C ILE A 182 6.15 6.33 1.99
N ASP A 183 6.02 5.17 1.35
CA ASP A 183 4.71 4.54 1.14
C ASP A 183 4.36 3.67 2.36
N GLU A 184 3.48 4.19 3.19
CA GLU A 184 2.98 3.55 4.41
C GLU A 184 1.61 2.87 4.18
N ALA A 185 1.36 2.30 3.00
CA ALA A 185 0.09 1.61 2.71
C ALA A 185 -0.22 0.47 3.70
N TYR A 186 0.77 -0.09 4.35
CA TYR A 186 0.65 -1.20 5.31
C TYR A 186 1.00 -0.82 6.75
N HIS A 187 1.17 0.46 7.10
CA HIS A 187 1.70 0.92 8.38
C HIS A 187 0.90 0.47 9.62
N TYR A 188 -0.42 0.24 9.53
CA TYR A 188 -1.21 -0.23 10.67
C TYR A 188 -1.00 -1.70 11.01
N PHE A 189 -0.33 -2.47 10.14
CA PHE A 189 0.10 -3.84 10.43
C PHE A 189 1.45 -3.86 11.15
N TYR A 190 2.18 -2.73 11.10
CA TYR A 190 3.46 -2.48 11.74
C TYR A 190 3.38 -1.21 12.58
N GLU A 191 3.83 -1.26 13.84
CA GLU A 191 3.56 -0.18 14.81
C GLU A 191 4.34 1.11 14.55
N LYS A 192 5.53 1.01 13.93
CA LYS A 192 6.38 2.19 13.65
C LYS A 192 5.92 2.88 12.36
N ASN A 193 6.05 4.20 12.34
CA ASN A 193 5.71 5.04 11.20
C ASN A 193 6.67 6.22 11.10
N SER A 194 6.61 6.95 9.98
CA SER A 194 7.56 8.02 9.67
C SER A 194 6.99 9.44 9.84
N LEU A 195 5.86 9.61 10.55
CA LEU A 195 5.21 10.91 10.69
C LEU A 195 6.11 12.00 11.28
N ALA A 196 6.98 11.64 12.24
CA ALA A 196 7.92 12.58 12.84
C ALA A 196 8.88 13.21 11.81
N LEU A 197 9.19 12.52 10.71
CA LEU A 197 10.07 13.03 9.66
C LEU A 197 9.44 14.19 8.88
N VAL A 198 8.10 14.24 8.77
CA VAL A 198 7.39 15.35 8.11
C VAL A 198 7.56 16.68 8.85
N GLN A 199 7.74 16.61 10.18
CA GLN A 199 7.97 17.82 11.00
C GLN A 199 9.45 18.25 11.01
N LYS A 200 10.35 17.32 10.65
CA LYS A 200 11.82 17.55 10.72
C LYS A 200 12.41 17.91 9.34
N TYR A 201 11.83 17.38 8.25
CA TYR A 201 12.41 17.47 6.91
C TYR A 201 11.38 17.99 5.89
N ASP A 202 11.84 18.82 4.97
CA ASP A 202 11.07 19.42 3.89
C ASP A 202 10.97 18.54 2.63
N ASN A 203 11.80 17.50 2.53
CA ASN A 203 11.89 16.60 1.39
C ASN A 203 11.22 15.23 1.63
N VAL A 204 10.21 15.16 2.51
CA VAL A 204 9.49 13.91 2.82
C VAL A 204 8.02 14.01 2.41
N VAL A 205 7.54 13.00 1.69
CA VAL A 205 6.12 12.77 1.39
C VAL A 205 5.74 11.38 1.86
N ILE A 206 4.74 11.28 2.74
CA ILE A 206 4.19 10.00 3.21
C ILE A 206 2.88 9.73 2.48
N LEU A 207 2.72 8.49 1.98
CA LEU A 207 1.49 8.03 1.35
C LEU A 207 0.78 7.05 2.28
N ARG A 208 -0.54 7.25 2.49
CA ARG A 208 -1.39 6.35 3.27
C ARG A 208 -2.66 5.97 2.53
N THR A 209 -3.22 4.82 2.88
CA THR A 209 -4.45 4.31 2.27
C THR A 209 -5.42 3.78 3.32
N PHE A 210 -6.71 3.92 3.05
CA PHE A 210 -7.80 3.29 3.80
C PHE A 210 -8.18 1.91 3.22
N SER A 211 -7.51 1.48 2.16
CA SER A 211 -7.84 0.26 1.42
C SER A 211 -7.43 -1.02 2.12
N LYS A 212 -6.38 -1.00 2.96
CA LYS A 212 -5.77 -2.20 3.53
C LYS A 212 -6.31 -2.46 4.93
N PHE A 213 -5.63 -2.02 5.98
CA PHE A 213 -6.06 -2.24 7.35
C PHE A 213 -7.47 -1.71 7.61
N LEU A 214 -7.79 -0.49 7.17
CA LEU A 214 -9.07 0.18 7.41
C LEU A 214 -10.23 -0.36 6.54
N SER A 215 -9.96 -1.33 5.66
CA SER A 215 -10.93 -2.22 5.03
C SER A 215 -11.97 -1.58 4.11
N ILE A 216 -11.67 -0.42 3.49
CA ILE A 216 -12.57 0.24 2.52
C ILE A 216 -11.93 0.41 1.12
N PRO A 217 -11.35 -0.65 0.50
CA PRO A 217 -10.70 -0.52 -0.81
C PRO A 217 -11.66 -0.05 -1.92
N GLY A 218 -12.93 -0.45 -1.86
CA GLY A 218 -13.96 -0.08 -2.85
C GLY A 218 -14.33 1.42 -2.82
N LEU A 219 -14.04 2.12 -1.73
CA LEU A 219 -14.34 3.56 -1.59
C LEU A 219 -13.21 4.46 -2.10
N ARG A 220 -12.05 3.91 -2.46
CA ARG A 220 -10.93 4.64 -3.05
C ARG A 220 -10.52 5.87 -2.23
N MET A 221 -10.03 5.67 -1.01
CA MET A 221 -9.54 6.76 -0.15
C MET A 221 -8.08 6.55 0.23
N GLY A 222 -7.29 7.60 0.07
CA GLY A 222 -5.91 7.70 0.49
C GLY A 222 -5.56 9.11 0.93
N ALA A 223 -4.33 9.32 1.34
CA ALA A 223 -3.82 10.62 1.75
C ALA A 223 -2.35 10.78 1.39
N VAL A 224 -1.98 12.02 1.09
CA VAL A 224 -0.61 12.54 1.12
C VAL A 224 -0.42 13.31 2.41
N ILE A 225 0.68 13.05 3.09
CA ILE A 225 1.07 13.72 4.33
C ILE A 225 2.48 14.27 4.12
N SER A 226 2.67 15.59 4.32
CA SER A 226 3.96 16.24 4.13
C SER A 226 3.98 17.60 4.84
N THR A 227 5.00 18.43 4.58
CA THR A 227 5.00 19.83 4.99
C THR A 227 3.81 20.56 4.37
N LYS A 228 3.41 21.68 4.96
CA LYS A 228 2.31 22.53 4.44
C LYS A 228 2.56 22.96 3.00
N GLU A 229 3.80 23.28 2.68
CA GLU A 229 4.22 23.73 1.36
C GLU A 229 4.08 22.61 0.31
N ASN A 230 4.61 21.41 0.60
CA ASN A 230 4.51 20.26 -0.29
C ASN A 230 3.05 19.85 -0.52
N VAL A 231 2.24 19.85 0.53
CA VAL A 231 0.80 19.56 0.42
C VAL A 231 0.11 20.63 -0.45
N GLN A 232 0.49 21.89 -0.34
CA GLN A 232 -0.07 22.96 -1.19
C GLN A 232 0.30 22.75 -2.66
N TYR A 233 1.53 22.34 -2.98
CA TYR A 233 1.92 22.02 -4.37
C TYR A 233 1.08 20.86 -4.94
N ILE A 234 0.84 19.83 -4.15
CA ILE A 234 -0.03 18.73 -4.57
C ILE A 234 -1.49 19.20 -4.74
N LYS A 235 -2.02 20.04 -3.84
CA LYS A 235 -3.36 20.62 -3.97
C LYS A 235 -3.50 21.48 -5.23
N ASN A 236 -2.46 22.21 -5.64
CA ASN A 236 -2.46 23.01 -6.86
C ASN A 236 -2.57 22.16 -8.13
N TYR A 237 -2.04 20.93 -8.10
CA TYR A 237 -2.12 19.99 -9.21
C TYR A 237 -3.37 19.11 -9.17
N LYS A 238 -3.81 18.70 -7.97
CA LYS A 238 -4.95 17.80 -7.79
C LYS A 238 -6.25 18.45 -8.26
N PRO A 239 -7.11 17.77 -9.06
CA PRO A 239 -8.46 18.24 -9.34
C PRO A 239 -9.28 18.40 -8.06
N HIS A 240 -10.24 19.30 -8.08
CA HIS A 240 -11.19 19.44 -6.97
C HIS A 240 -12.14 18.24 -6.88
N TYR A 241 -12.61 17.92 -5.67
CA TYR A 241 -13.66 16.93 -5.41
C TYR A 241 -13.35 15.49 -5.85
N THR A 242 -12.08 15.10 -5.82
CA THR A 242 -11.68 13.75 -6.26
C THR A 242 -12.17 12.65 -5.30
N VAL A 243 -12.20 12.92 -4.00
CA VAL A 243 -12.65 11.94 -3.00
C VAL A 243 -14.17 11.97 -2.89
N ASN A 244 -14.81 10.83 -3.14
CA ASN A 244 -16.27 10.74 -3.14
C ASN A 244 -16.89 10.86 -1.73
N GLY A 245 -18.14 11.33 -1.66
CA GLY A 245 -18.86 11.54 -0.40
C GLY A 245 -19.01 10.29 0.45
N ALA A 246 -19.24 9.12 -0.15
CA ALA A 246 -19.34 7.87 0.61
C ALA A 246 -18.00 7.54 1.30
N ALA A 247 -16.86 7.76 0.64
CA ALA A 247 -15.55 7.61 1.25
C ALA A 247 -15.37 8.53 2.46
N LEU A 248 -15.79 9.80 2.36
CA LEU A 248 -15.75 10.76 3.47
C LEU A 248 -16.65 10.31 4.64
N ALA A 249 -17.86 9.83 4.37
CA ALA A 249 -18.75 9.34 5.41
C ALA A 249 -18.18 8.14 6.18
N PHE A 250 -17.58 7.19 5.45
CA PHE A 250 -16.89 6.04 6.07
C PHE A 250 -15.61 6.46 6.77
N GLY A 251 -14.81 7.32 6.16
CA GLY A 251 -13.61 7.89 6.76
C GLY A 251 -13.88 8.57 8.09
N GLU A 252 -14.90 9.44 8.17
CA GLU A 252 -15.29 10.08 9.42
C GLU A 252 -15.76 9.06 10.47
N ALA A 253 -16.55 8.04 10.06
CA ALA A 253 -16.97 7.00 10.99
C ALA A 253 -15.76 6.21 11.54
N ILE A 254 -14.74 5.98 10.74
CA ILE A 254 -13.48 5.34 11.13
C ILE A 254 -12.73 6.23 12.13
N VAL A 255 -12.47 7.50 11.78
CA VAL A 255 -11.68 8.42 12.61
C VAL A 255 -12.38 8.70 13.95
N ASP A 256 -13.70 8.92 13.94
CA ASP A 256 -14.49 9.13 15.16
C ASP A 256 -14.51 7.91 16.11
N ASN A 257 -14.07 6.72 15.66
CA ASN A 257 -14.05 5.49 16.45
C ASN A 257 -12.72 4.73 16.27
N PHE A 258 -11.66 5.46 16.04
CA PHE A 258 -10.39 4.87 15.59
C PHE A 258 -9.87 3.80 16.54
N ASP A 259 -9.80 4.05 17.84
CA ASP A 259 -9.26 3.09 18.82
C ASP A 259 -10.04 1.78 18.80
N ARG A 260 -11.39 1.87 18.72
CA ARG A 260 -12.23 0.68 18.69
C ARG A 260 -12.04 -0.14 17.42
N ILE A 261 -12.05 0.50 16.25
CA ILE A 261 -11.89 -0.22 14.98
C ILE A 261 -10.47 -0.77 14.85
N HIS A 262 -9.46 0.00 15.26
CA HIS A 262 -8.08 -0.44 15.26
C HIS A 262 -7.89 -1.68 16.12
N ALA A 263 -8.36 -1.68 17.36
CA ALA A 263 -8.26 -2.82 18.27
C ALA A 263 -8.99 -4.07 17.74
N GLU A 264 -10.18 -3.90 17.16
CA GLU A 264 -10.98 -5.00 16.59
C GLU A 264 -10.28 -5.64 15.38
N LEU A 265 -9.80 -4.82 14.43
CA LEU A 265 -9.12 -5.30 13.23
C LEU A 265 -7.75 -5.90 13.56
N LYS A 266 -6.98 -5.27 14.47
CA LYS A 266 -5.68 -5.76 14.93
C LYS A 266 -5.81 -7.14 15.57
N LYS A 267 -6.76 -7.32 16.50
CA LYS A 267 -7.04 -8.61 17.13
C LYS A 267 -7.37 -9.70 16.10
N SER A 268 -8.18 -9.36 15.10
CA SER A 268 -8.56 -10.29 14.04
C SER A 268 -7.35 -10.72 13.20
N PHE A 269 -6.54 -9.74 12.78
CA PHE A 269 -5.33 -9.96 11.99
C PHE A 269 -4.28 -10.77 12.77
N GLU A 270 -3.94 -10.38 13.99
CA GLU A 270 -2.93 -11.05 14.80
C GLU A 270 -3.29 -12.50 15.11
N GLY A 271 -4.58 -12.76 15.42
CA GLY A 271 -5.06 -14.13 15.61
C GLY A 271 -4.91 -15.01 14.37
N GLY A 272 -5.11 -14.44 13.18
CA GLY A 272 -4.87 -15.13 11.92
C GLY A 272 -3.40 -15.31 11.60
N ARG A 273 -2.59 -14.26 11.80
CA ARG A 273 -1.13 -14.30 11.59
C ARG A 273 -0.49 -15.40 12.44
N GLN A 274 -0.78 -15.42 13.74
CA GLN A 274 -0.22 -16.43 14.64
C GLN A 274 -0.62 -17.84 14.23
N PHE A 275 -1.92 -18.04 13.89
CA PHE A 275 -2.38 -19.34 13.41
C PHE A 275 -1.66 -19.76 12.13
N LEU A 276 -1.54 -18.86 11.15
CA LEU A 276 -0.94 -19.17 9.86
C LEU A 276 0.54 -19.54 10.00
N LEU A 277 1.31 -18.76 10.76
CA LEU A 277 2.73 -19.03 10.98
C LEU A 277 2.94 -20.41 11.64
N ASN A 278 2.23 -20.71 12.73
CA ASN A 278 2.30 -22.02 13.37
C ASN A 278 1.93 -23.17 12.40
N ALA A 279 0.87 -22.98 11.58
CA ALA A 279 0.42 -24.01 10.65
C ALA A 279 1.37 -24.23 9.46
N LEU A 280 2.12 -23.20 9.06
CA LEU A 280 3.19 -23.28 8.05
C LEU A 280 4.41 -24.03 8.63
N ASP A 281 4.81 -23.69 9.86
CA ASP A 281 5.94 -24.34 10.57
C ASP A 281 5.63 -25.82 10.83
N ASP A 282 4.47 -26.15 11.37
CA ASP A 282 4.02 -27.53 11.59
C ASP A 282 4.00 -28.35 10.30
N ALA A 283 3.64 -27.71 9.20
CA ALA A 283 3.63 -28.33 7.89
C ALA A 283 4.98 -28.20 7.15
N ALA A 284 6.01 -27.62 7.76
CA ALA A 284 7.34 -27.38 7.21
C ALA A 284 7.34 -26.67 5.83
N TYR A 285 6.48 -25.66 5.63
CA TYR A 285 6.55 -24.76 4.49
C TYR A 285 7.60 -23.68 4.72
N SER A 286 8.39 -23.40 3.70
CA SER A 286 9.27 -22.22 3.70
C SER A 286 8.50 -20.98 3.30
N TYR A 287 8.73 -19.87 4.02
CA TYR A 287 8.10 -18.59 3.75
C TYR A 287 9.05 -17.43 4.07
N ILE A 288 8.78 -16.26 3.51
CA ILE A 288 9.52 -15.04 3.80
C ILE A 288 8.85 -14.36 5.02
N PRO A 289 9.59 -14.08 6.11
CA PRO A 289 9.05 -13.32 7.25
C PRO A 289 8.51 -11.96 6.81
N THR A 290 7.38 -11.52 7.39
CA THR A 290 6.69 -10.32 6.94
C THR A 290 6.13 -9.50 8.12
N GLU A 291 6.19 -8.19 7.99
CA GLU A 291 5.46 -7.23 8.84
C GLU A 291 4.23 -6.65 8.13
N GLY A 292 3.95 -7.09 6.90
CA GLY A 292 2.74 -6.72 6.16
C GLY A 292 1.55 -7.63 6.44
N CYS A 293 0.43 -7.36 5.76
CA CYS A 293 -0.76 -8.21 5.82
C CYS A 293 -0.76 -9.36 4.79
N PHE A 294 0.38 -9.79 4.35
CA PHE A 294 0.55 -10.86 3.38
C PHE A 294 1.84 -11.61 3.67
N ILE A 295 1.95 -12.82 3.14
CA ILE A 295 3.12 -13.67 3.28
C ILE A 295 3.43 -14.34 1.93
N CYS A 296 4.73 -14.47 1.62
CA CYS A 296 5.20 -15.21 0.48
C CYS A 296 5.60 -16.62 0.91
N ILE A 297 4.88 -17.63 0.43
CA ILE A 297 5.06 -19.05 0.78
C ILE A 297 5.64 -19.78 -0.42
N ARG A 298 6.68 -20.60 -0.23
CA ARG A 298 7.23 -21.47 -1.27
C ARG A 298 6.47 -22.79 -1.29
N PRO A 299 5.89 -23.18 -2.43
CA PRO A 299 5.30 -24.52 -2.60
C PRO A 299 6.33 -25.63 -2.37
N LYS A 300 5.87 -26.85 -2.05
CA LYS A 300 6.73 -28.00 -1.80
C LYS A 300 6.80 -28.97 -2.96
N HIS A 301 5.65 -29.31 -3.55
CA HIS A 301 5.52 -30.41 -4.49
C HIS A 301 5.09 -29.97 -5.88
N ARG A 302 4.35 -28.87 -5.96
CA ARG A 302 3.79 -28.33 -7.21
C ARG A 302 4.26 -26.91 -7.46
N THR A 303 4.10 -26.43 -8.69
CA THR A 303 4.42 -25.04 -9.03
C THR A 303 3.42 -24.05 -8.40
N ALA A 304 3.83 -22.80 -8.23
CA ALA A 304 2.97 -21.74 -7.70
C ALA A 304 1.73 -21.51 -8.60
N GLU A 305 1.89 -21.65 -9.91
CA GLU A 305 0.84 -21.53 -10.91
C GLU A 305 -0.21 -22.63 -10.76
N GLU A 306 0.22 -23.88 -10.64
CA GLU A 306 -0.68 -25.05 -10.45
C GLU A 306 -1.46 -24.94 -9.14
N ILE A 307 -0.81 -24.54 -8.03
CA ILE A 307 -1.49 -24.36 -6.74
C ILE A 307 -2.48 -23.22 -6.81
N THR A 308 -2.10 -22.09 -7.44
CA THR A 308 -3.00 -20.95 -7.59
C THR A 308 -4.27 -21.34 -8.37
N ALA A 309 -4.12 -22.10 -9.44
CA ALA A 309 -5.26 -22.61 -10.23
C ALA A 309 -6.13 -23.57 -9.39
N ALA A 310 -5.52 -24.54 -8.69
CA ALA A 310 -6.24 -25.52 -7.87
C ALA A 310 -6.95 -24.89 -6.67
N LEU A 311 -6.38 -23.84 -6.05
CA LEU A 311 -7.05 -23.08 -4.97
C LEU A 311 -8.22 -22.26 -5.51
N LYS A 312 -8.09 -21.68 -6.72
CA LYS A 312 -9.19 -20.95 -7.37
C LYS A 312 -10.41 -21.87 -7.60
N GLU A 313 -10.19 -23.09 -8.04
CA GLU A 313 -11.26 -24.10 -8.21
C GLU A 313 -11.96 -24.44 -6.86
N ARG A 314 -11.28 -24.23 -5.73
CA ARG A 314 -11.82 -24.40 -4.38
C ARG A 314 -12.40 -23.11 -3.79
N GLY A 315 -12.57 -22.09 -4.61
CA GLY A 315 -13.13 -20.81 -4.18
C GLY A 315 -12.17 -19.91 -3.39
N ILE A 316 -10.84 -20.10 -3.52
CA ILE A 316 -9.81 -19.29 -2.84
C ILE A 316 -8.93 -18.61 -3.87
N LEU A 317 -8.88 -17.28 -3.84
CA LEU A 317 -7.99 -16.47 -4.68
C LEU A 317 -6.73 -16.10 -3.91
N ILE A 318 -5.57 -16.42 -4.48
CA ILE A 318 -4.25 -15.97 -4.02
C ILE A 318 -3.48 -15.35 -5.18
N PHE A 319 -2.37 -14.67 -4.90
CA PHE A 319 -1.52 -14.11 -5.94
C PHE A 319 -0.33 -15.04 -6.23
N CYS A 320 -0.16 -15.42 -7.50
CA CYS A 320 1.05 -16.09 -7.97
C CYS A 320 2.15 -15.06 -8.18
N GLY A 321 3.27 -15.20 -7.49
CA GLY A 321 4.43 -14.30 -7.59
C GLY A 321 4.96 -14.22 -9.02
N LYS A 322 5.43 -13.03 -9.41
CA LYS A 322 6.00 -12.75 -10.74
C LYS A 322 7.33 -12.00 -10.59
N GLY A 323 8.17 -12.05 -11.62
CA GLY A 323 9.49 -11.41 -11.59
C GLY A 323 10.33 -11.91 -10.43
N ASP A 324 10.89 -11.02 -9.62
CA ASP A 324 11.75 -11.36 -8.47
C ASP A 324 11.03 -12.15 -7.36
N SER A 325 9.69 -12.23 -7.39
CA SER A 325 8.88 -13.07 -6.49
C SER A 325 8.31 -14.32 -7.18
N ALA A 326 8.78 -14.69 -8.38
CA ALA A 326 8.33 -15.89 -9.08
C ALA A 326 8.59 -17.15 -8.24
N GLY A 327 7.66 -18.11 -8.33
CA GLY A 327 7.73 -19.36 -7.57
C GLY A 327 7.21 -19.25 -6.12
N PHE A 328 6.73 -18.07 -5.69
CA PHE A 328 6.05 -17.90 -4.41
C PHE A 328 4.54 -17.74 -4.60
N LEU A 329 3.80 -18.25 -3.62
CA LEU A 329 2.40 -17.91 -3.38
C LEU A 329 2.36 -16.69 -2.45
N ARG A 330 1.83 -15.53 -2.89
CA ARG A 330 1.57 -14.43 -1.97
C ARG A 330 0.13 -14.50 -1.49
N VAL A 331 -0.04 -14.62 -0.19
CA VAL A 331 -1.31 -14.85 0.48
C VAL A 331 -1.62 -13.73 1.45
N THR A 332 -2.78 -13.13 1.34
CA THR A 332 -3.25 -12.14 2.32
C THR A 332 -3.53 -12.82 3.66
N ILE A 333 -2.95 -12.27 4.73
CA ILE A 333 -3.19 -12.71 6.10
C ILE A 333 -4.41 -11.95 6.64
N TRP A 334 -5.36 -12.68 7.24
CA TRP A 334 -6.48 -12.07 7.95
C TRP A 334 -6.84 -12.89 9.17
N ASN A 335 -8.12 -13.13 9.46
CA ASN A 335 -8.52 -13.84 10.67
C ASN A 335 -8.19 -15.34 10.65
N LYS A 336 -8.21 -15.97 11.84
CA LYS A 336 -7.91 -17.39 12.03
C LYS A 336 -8.80 -18.33 11.19
N ARG A 337 -10.08 -17.98 11.00
CA ARG A 337 -11.01 -18.80 10.20
C ARG A 337 -10.56 -18.90 8.75
N HIS A 338 -10.22 -17.75 8.14
CA HIS A 338 -9.74 -17.70 6.74
C HIS A 338 -8.39 -18.38 6.58
N MET A 339 -7.49 -18.18 7.54
CA MET A 339 -6.16 -18.81 7.48
C MET A 339 -6.25 -20.34 7.65
N LYS A 340 -7.19 -20.81 8.47
CA LYS A 340 -7.48 -22.26 8.58
C LYS A 340 -8.01 -22.80 7.25
N GLN A 341 -9.02 -22.16 6.66
CA GLN A 341 -9.58 -22.57 5.36
C GLN A 341 -8.50 -22.62 4.26
N PHE A 342 -7.64 -21.61 4.21
CA PHE A 342 -6.51 -21.57 3.27
C PHE A 342 -5.54 -22.73 3.50
N MET A 343 -5.09 -22.97 4.75
CA MET A 343 -4.11 -24.01 5.08
C MET A 343 -4.66 -25.42 4.84
N ASP A 344 -5.93 -25.66 5.15
CA ASP A 344 -6.59 -26.94 4.87
C ASP A 344 -6.57 -27.20 3.35
N ALA A 345 -6.96 -26.22 2.53
CA ALA A 345 -6.93 -26.33 1.08
C ALA A 345 -5.52 -26.46 0.50
N LEU A 346 -4.54 -25.68 1.03
CA LEU A 346 -3.14 -25.72 0.58
C LEU A 346 -2.55 -27.12 0.77
N LYS A 347 -2.76 -27.73 1.95
CA LYS A 347 -2.27 -29.09 2.27
C LYS A 347 -2.88 -30.18 1.35
N GLU A 348 -4.07 -29.94 0.82
CA GLU A 348 -4.72 -30.86 -0.12
C GLU A 348 -4.19 -30.73 -1.54
N VAL A 349 -3.88 -29.51 -2.00
CA VAL A 349 -3.47 -29.25 -3.39
C VAL A 349 -1.97 -29.36 -3.61
N ASP A 350 -1.16 -29.20 -2.58
CA ASP A 350 0.31 -29.28 -2.65
C ASP A 350 0.80 -30.65 -2.12
N ARG A 351 0.35 -31.72 -2.79
CA ARG A 351 0.73 -33.11 -2.54
C ARG A 351 1.45 -33.71 -3.72
#